data_ce613c23f889a726435e75c21abd0fa5
#
_entry.id   ce613c23f889a726435e75c21abd0fa5
#
_cell.length_a   1.000
_cell.length_b   1.000
_cell.length_c   1.000
_cell.angle_alpha   90.00
_cell.angle_beta   90.00
_cell.angle_gamma   90.00
#
_symmetry.space_group_name_H-M   'P 1'
#
loop_
_entity.id
_entity.type
_entity.pdbx_description
1 polymer ?
#
loop_
_entity_poly.entity_id
_entity_poly.type
_entity_poly.pdbx_seq_one_letter_code
_entity_poly.pdbx_strand_id
1 'polypeptide(L)'
;MNTMRFHSLTLAALLALGTGAAAAQDFVIYVTNEDSNDVSIIDGASNAVIATVPVGKRPRGLKVSPDGTRLFVAVSGAPKCPPTMDDEECEKLEADLAADGIAEVDTATHAVLRVLPSGLDPEQFDVNWTTGLMYVANENANQASILDVEKGEIVSTVPTGLEPEGVRVSPDGSVAYVTGEVDSDITVIDTATGKEKGRIEVGLRPRDIVFSSDSTRAYISNEVGASIAVIDVAASTVLNTFALPEGSLPMGLVLSQDGQTLYVANGRARTVLALNVVDGAIKSSVEAGRRPWGLAMSPDGSKLYTANGPSNDVSVIDVASFTVIATVPVGSTPWGVWTGPKL
;
A
#
# COMPACT_ATOMS: atom_id res chain seq x y z
N MET A 1 -53.34 -50.99 46.42
CA MET A 1 -52.69 -50.82 45.11
C MET A 1 -52.31 -49.33 45.04
N ASN A 2 -51.02 -49.02 45.37
CA ASN A 2 -50.46 -47.64 45.36
C ASN A 2 -49.73 -47.46 44.06
N THR A 3 -50.18 -46.52 43.25
CA THR A 3 -49.47 -46.08 42.03
C THR A 3 -48.57 -44.96 42.36
N MET A 4 -47.25 -45.19 42.33
CA MET A 4 -46.17 -44.15 42.40
C MET A 4 -46.10 -43.44 41.07
N ARG A 5 -46.28 -42.09 41.08
CA ARG A 5 -46.03 -41.23 39.95
C ARG A 5 -44.56 -40.71 40.03
N PHE A 6 -43.75 -41.06 39.06
CA PHE A 6 -42.40 -40.48 38.86
C PHE A 6 -42.54 -39.14 38.15
N HIS A 7 -42.03 -38.08 38.76
CA HIS A 7 -41.86 -36.77 38.12
C HIS A 7 -40.42 -36.71 37.56
N SER A 8 -40.34 -36.67 36.24
CA SER A 8 -39.07 -36.41 35.56
C SER A 8 -38.77 -34.92 35.57
N LEU A 9 -37.73 -34.47 36.29
CA LEU A 9 -37.15 -33.13 36.15
C LEU A 9 -36.21 -33.12 34.93
N THR A 10 -36.59 -32.38 33.92
CA THR A 10 -35.72 -32.07 32.78
C THR A 10 -34.89 -30.86 33.15
N LEU A 11 -33.58 -31.04 33.35
CA LEU A 11 -32.61 -29.98 33.56
C LEU A 11 -32.20 -29.41 32.19
N ALA A 12 -32.68 -28.20 31.84
CA ALA A 12 -32.24 -27.49 30.65
C ALA A 12 -30.91 -26.78 30.97
N ALA A 13 -29.81 -27.30 30.41
CA ALA A 13 -28.51 -26.62 30.44
C ALA A 13 -28.49 -25.48 29.41
N LEU A 14 -28.53 -24.22 29.84
CA LEU A 14 -28.24 -23.07 29.01
C LEU A 14 -26.71 -23.06 28.73
N LEU A 15 -26.31 -23.42 27.51
CA LEU A 15 -24.98 -23.09 27.00
C LEU A 15 -24.97 -21.57 26.69
N ALA A 16 -24.34 -20.81 27.55
CA ALA A 16 -23.93 -19.43 27.24
C ALA A 16 -22.75 -19.49 26.23
N LEU A 17 -23.04 -19.31 24.96
CA LEU A 17 -22.02 -19.02 23.94
C LEU A 17 -21.46 -17.63 24.25
N GLY A 18 -20.39 -17.60 25.00
CA GLY A 18 -19.58 -16.39 25.14
C GLY A 18 -18.96 -16.07 23.78
N THR A 19 -19.48 -15.08 23.06
CA THR A 19 -18.76 -14.43 21.97
C THR A 19 -17.61 -13.67 22.61
N GLY A 20 -16.47 -14.36 22.75
CA GLY A 20 -15.22 -13.70 23.04
C GLY A 20 -14.92 -12.76 21.87
N ALA A 21 -15.10 -11.46 22.06
CA ALA A 21 -14.51 -10.47 21.16
C ALA A 21 -13.01 -10.79 21.14
N ALA A 22 -12.47 -11.18 19.98
CA ALA A 22 -11.04 -11.26 19.80
C ALA A 22 -10.49 -9.90 20.22
N ALA A 23 -9.55 -9.87 21.18
CA ALA A 23 -8.89 -8.65 21.56
C ALA A 23 -8.30 -8.04 20.29
N ALA A 24 -8.63 -6.79 20.00
CA ALA A 24 -8.05 -6.10 18.85
C ALA A 24 -6.54 -6.18 19.02
N GLN A 25 -5.86 -6.74 18.01
CA GLN A 25 -4.41 -6.86 18.04
C GLN A 25 -3.83 -5.44 18.08
N ASP A 26 -2.95 -5.18 19.05
CA ASP A 26 -2.24 -3.90 19.12
C ASP A 26 -1.41 -3.73 17.84
N PHE A 27 -1.57 -2.60 17.16
CA PHE A 27 -0.88 -2.31 15.92
C PHE A 27 -0.42 -0.85 15.87
N VAL A 28 0.49 -0.58 14.99
CA VAL A 28 0.97 0.77 14.67
C VAL A 28 0.79 1.06 13.19
N ILE A 29 0.75 2.34 12.87
CA ILE A 29 0.71 2.84 11.50
C ILE A 29 2.03 3.55 11.23
N TYR A 30 2.74 3.14 10.19
CA TYR A 30 3.94 3.78 9.68
C TYR A 30 3.58 4.69 8.53
N VAL A 31 4.09 5.92 8.54
CA VAL A 31 3.81 6.93 7.53
C VAL A 31 5.13 7.55 7.07
N THR A 32 5.48 7.39 5.80
CA THR A 32 6.65 8.06 5.23
C THR A 32 6.35 9.53 4.96
N ASN A 33 7.27 10.41 5.33
CA ASN A 33 7.13 11.85 5.16
C ASN A 33 8.25 12.34 4.22
N GLU A 34 7.90 12.54 2.96
CA GLU A 34 8.84 12.74 1.86
C GLU A 34 9.76 13.95 2.07
N ASP A 35 9.21 15.09 2.50
CA ASP A 35 9.98 16.33 2.61
C ASP A 35 10.67 16.48 3.98
N SER A 36 10.21 15.80 5.04
CA SER A 36 10.90 15.79 6.34
C SER A 36 11.91 14.66 6.50
N ASN A 37 12.02 13.74 5.52
CA ASN A 37 12.99 12.65 5.49
C ASN A 37 12.87 11.65 6.65
N ASP A 38 11.66 11.39 7.11
CA ASP A 38 11.39 10.55 8.25
C ASP A 38 10.15 9.66 8.08
N VAL A 39 9.94 8.77 9.04
CA VAL A 39 8.74 7.96 9.19
C VAL A 39 8.08 8.34 10.52
N SER A 40 6.82 8.74 10.48
CA SER A 40 5.98 8.86 11.67
C SER A 40 5.39 7.50 12.02
N ILE A 41 5.43 7.14 13.32
CA ILE A 41 4.82 5.92 13.87
C ILE A 41 3.63 6.34 14.73
N ILE A 42 2.44 5.88 14.36
CA ILE A 42 1.19 6.23 15.02
C ILE A 42 0.67 4.99 15.76
N ASP A 43 0.27 5.14 17.00
CA ASP A 43 -0.41 4.09 17.77
C ASP A 43 -1.85 3.91 17.28
N GLY A 44 -2.22 2.69 16.86
CA GLY A 44 -3.52 2.40 16.26
C GLY A 44 -4.71 2.52 17.20
N ALA A 45 -4.48 2.42 18.52
CA ALA A 45 -5.54 2.54 19.51
C ALA A 45 -5.84 4.01 19.85
N SER A 46 -4.78 4.80 20.08
CA SER A 46 -4.91 6.21 20.51
C SER A 46 -4.89 7.22 19.37
N ASN A 47 -4.49 6.83 18.16
CA ASN A 47 -4.22 7.70 17.02
C ASN A 47 -3.17 8.79 17.34
N ALA A 48 -2.24 8.53 18.24
CA ALA A 48 -1.17 9.45 18.61
C ALA A 48 0.14 9.06 17.91
N VAL A 49 0.91 10.04 17.45
CA VAL A 49 2.28 9.82 17.00
C VAL A 49 3.12 9.46 18.23
N ILE A 50 3.73 8.27 18.23
CA ILE A 50 4.54 7.74 19.33
C ILE A 50 6.04 7.82 19.05
N ALA A 51 6.43 7.92 17.77
CA ALA A 51 7.82 8.13 17.36
C ALA A 51 7.90 8.79 15.99
N THR A 52 9.04 9.44 15.71
CA THR A 52 9.43 9.93 14.39
C THR A 52 10.87 9.48 14.15
N VAL A 53 11.11 8.77 13.05
CA VAL A 53 12.35 8.06 12.77
C VAL A 53 12.97 8.59 11.48
N PRO A 54 14.13 9.28 11.51
CA PRO A 54 14.85 9.62 10.30
C PRO A 54 15.31 8.36 9.56
N VAL A 55 14.99 8.23 8.27
CA VAL A 55 15.26 7.02 7.49
C VAL A 55 16.10 7.23 6.23
N GLY A 56 16.28 8.46 5.80
CA GLY A 56 16.96 8.83 4.56
C GLY A 56 16.16 9.87 3.78
N LYS A 57 16.68 10.30 2.63
CA LYS A 57 16.06 11.33 1.80
C LYS A 57 14.79 10.81 1.10
N ARG A 58 13.79 11.68 0.98
CA ARG A 58 12.54 11.42 0.23
C ARG A 58 11.98 10.01 0.45
N PRO A 59 11.64 9.61 1.69
CA PRO A 59 11.05 8.29 1.93
C PRO A 59 9.65 8.20 1.29
N ARG A 60 9.39 7.14 0.51
CA ARG A 60 8.14 6.93 -0.25
C ARG A 60 7.50 5.57 0.07
N GLY A 61 7.70 4.56 -0.76
CA GLY A 61 7.18 3.22 -0.51
C GLY A 61 7.69 2.61 0.79
N LEU A 62 6.83 1.86 1.50
CA LEU A 62 7.20 1.19 2.74
C LEU A 62 6.48 -0.15 2.92
N LYS A 63 7.14 -1.08 3.60
CA LYS A 63 6.60 -2.40 3.97
C LYS A 63 7.15 -2.86 5.31
N VAL A 64 6.31 -3.55 6.08
CA VAL A 64 6.71 -4.22 7.32
C VAL A 64 6.87 -5.71 7.06
N SER A 65 7.89 -6.34 7.64
CA SER A 65 8.05 -7.79 7.59
C SER A 65 6.89 -8.52 8.26
N PRO A 66 6.55 -9.77 7.86
CA PRO A 66 5.42 -10.50 8.44
C PRO A 66 5.50 -10.71 9.94
N ASP A 67 6.71 -10.80 10.50
CA ASP A 67 6.96 -10.92 11.94
C ASP A 67 6.94 -9.57 12.67
N GLY A 68 6.80 -8.47 11.94
CA GLY A 68 6.77 -7.11 12.47
C GLY A 68 8.12 -6.53 12.88
N THR A 69 9.22 -7.30 12.79
CA THR A 69 10.53 -6.88 13.35
C THR A 69 11.30 -5.91 12.48
N ARG A 70 10.96 -5.79 11.18
CA ARG A 70 11.63 -4.94 10.20
C ARG A 70 10.64 -4.06 9.46
N LEU A 71 11.00 -2.81 9.31
CA LEU A 71 10.36 -1.86 8.38
C LEU A 71 11.34 -1.57 7.25
N PHE A 72 10.90 -1.71 6.02
CA PHE A 72 11.63 -1.33 4.83
C PHE A 72 11.03 -0.06 4.25
N VAL A 73 11.87 0.87 3.79
CA VAL A 73 11.46 2.18 3.26
C VAL A 73 12.29 2.52 2.03
N ALA A 74 11.64 2.78 0.90
CA ALA A 74 12.30 3.32 -0.28
C ALA A 74 12.72 4.77 -0.02
N VAL A 75 14.02 5.06 -0.19
CA VAL A 75 14.61 6.39 -0.01
C VAL A 75 15.31 6.80 -1.29
N SER A 76 15.21 8.08 -1.67
CA SER A 76 15.74 8.57 -2.94
C SER A 76 16.46 9.91 -2.79
N GLY A 77 17.59 10.02 -3.45
CA GLY A 77 18.32 11.27 -3.61
C GLY A 77 17.99 12.04 -4.90
N ALA A 78 17.02 11.57 -5.69
CA ALA A 78 16.54 12.30 -6.86
C ALA A 78 15.93 13.64 -6.43
N PRO A 79 16.16 14.71 -7.19
CA PRO A 79 15.61 16.02 -6.87
C PRO A 79 14.08 16.00 -7.07
N LYS A 80 13.39 16.76 -6.22
CA LYS A 80 11.95 16.98 -6.37
C LYS A 80 11.72 18.23 -7.19
N CYS A 81 11.01 18.10 -8.29
CA CYS A 81 10.66 19.22 -9.16
C CYS A 81 9.36 19.87 -8.67
N PRO A 82 9.40 21.09 -8.13
CA PRO A 82 8.19 21.79 -7.76
C PRO A 82 7.37 22.13 -9.03
N PRO A 83 6.03 22.15 -8.95
CA PRO A 83 5.17 22.44 -10.11
C PRO A 83 5.37 23.81 -10.78
N THR A 84 6.17 24.68 -10.15
CA THR A 84 6.51 26.02 -10.66
C THR A 84 7.84 26.03 -11.40
N MET A 85 8.59 24.94 -11.40
CA MET A 85 9.86 24.78 -12.10
C MET A 85 9.56 24.18 -13.48
N ASP A 86 10.23 24.66 -14.52
CA ASP A 86 10.13 24.03 -15.83
C ASP A 86 11.02 22.79 -15.93
N ASP A 87 10.74 21.95 -16.92
CA ASP A 87 11.42 20.66 -17.07
C ASP A 87 12.93 20.85 -17.33
N GLU A 88 13.33 21.92 -18.06
CA GLU A 88 14.75 22.22 -18.33
C GLU A 88 15.51 22.66 -17.07
N GLU A 89 14.86 23.36 -16.17
CA GLU A 89 15.42 23.70 -14.86
C GLU A 89 15.50 22.50 -13.95
N CYS A 90 14.47 21.64 -13.99
CA CYS A 90 14.43 20.41 -13.22
C CYS A 90 15.56 19.45 -13.58
N GLU A 91 15.80 19.23 -14.87
CA GLU A 91 16.88 18.38 -15.37
C GLU A 91 18.30 18.84 -14.95
N LYS A 92 18.45 20.09 -14.54
CA LYS A 92 19.73 20.65 -14.05
C LYS A 92 19.97 20.38 -12.56
N LEU A 93 18.97 19.90 -11.84
CA LEU A 93 19.13 19.58 -10.43
C LEU A 93 20.01 18.32 -10.26
N GLU A 94 20.99 18.42 -9.39
CA GLU A 94 21.89 17.31 -9.11
C GLU A 94 21.22 16.27 -8.19
N ALA A 95 21.20 15.02 -8.63
CA ALA A 95 20.75 13.90 -7.81
C ALA A 95 21.86 13.44 -6.85
N ASP A 96 21.50 13.14 -5.62
CA ASP A 96 22.38 12.46 -4.66
C ASP A 96 22.19 10.94 -4.77
N LEU A 97 22.75 10.34 -5.81
CA LEU A 97 22.61 8.90 -6.10
C LEU A 97 23.06 8.00 -4.95
N ALA A 98 23.90 8.51 -4.03
CA ALA A 98 24.33 7.75 -2.85
C ALA A 98 23.22 7.62 -1.77
N ALA A 99 22.16 8.43 -1.90
CA ALA A 99 21.00 8.35 -1.01
C ALA A 99 19.90 7.40 -1.51
N ASP A 100 20.03 6.85 -2.74
CA ASP A 100 19.08 5.88 -3.28
C ASP A 100 19.22 4.53 -2.62
N GLY A 101 18.11 3.92 -2.22
CA GLY A 101 18.12 2.58 -1.64
C GLY A 101 16.83 2.22 -0.90
N ILE A 102 16.88 1.07 -0.22
CA ILE A 102 15.83 0.65 0.70
C ILE A 102 16.41 0.66 2.11
N ALA A 103 15.98 1.60 2.94
CA ALA A 103 16.35 1.65 4.34
C ALA A 103 15.66 0.50 5.11
N GLU A 104 16.45 -0.31 5.80
CA GLU A 104 15.97 -1.36 6.70
C GLU A 104 16.04 -0.85 8.14
N VAL A 105 14.90 -0.79 8.81
CA VAL A 105 14.73 -0.23 10.15
C VAL A 105 14.30 -1.34 11.12
N ASP A 106 14.94 -1.43 12.27
CA ASP A 106 14.48 -2.26 13.37
C ASP A 106 13.28 -1.60 14.06
N THR A 107 12.15 -2.28 14.10
CA THR A 107 10.89 -1.68 14.57
C THR A 107 10.81 -1.51 16.09
N ALA A 108 11.60 -2.29 16.86
CA ALA A 108 11.64 -2.19 18.32
C ALA A 108 12.55 -1.05 18.80
N THR A 109 13.69 -0.85 18.14
CA THR A 109 14.68 0.16 18.51
C THR A 109 14.58 1.44 17.70
N HIS A 110 13.86 1.40 16.58
CA HIS A 110 13.75 2.46 15.58
C HIS A 110 15.09 2.83 14.93
N ALA A 111 16.07 1.95 14.97
CA ALA A 111 17.38 2.17 14.37
C ALA A 111 17.38 1.75 12.89
N VAL A 112 17.94 2.59 12.02
CA VAL A 112 18.28 2.19 10.65
C VAL A 112 19.46 1.22 10.74
N LEU A 113 19.25 -0.02 10.30
CA LEU A 113 20.26 -1.08 10.37
C LEU A 113 21.23 -1.01 9.19
N ARG A 114 20.70 -0.79 7.99
CA ARG A 114 21.45 -0.66 6.73
C ARG A 114 20.56 -0.02 5.66
N VAL A 115 21.17 0.38 4.55
CA VAL A 115 20.46 0.74 3.32
C VAL A 115 20.84 -0.29 2.26
N LEU A 116 19.84 -1.00 1.74
CA LEU A 116 19.99 -1.99 0.69
C LEU A 116 20.05 -1.31 -0.68
N PRO A 117 20.84 -1.79 -1.64
CA PRO A 117 20.86 -1.24 -2.98
C PRO A 117 19.52 -1.50 -3.68
N SER A 118 19.02 -0.52 -4.44
CA SER A 118 17.73 -0.66 -5.15
C SER A 118 17.82 -0.41 -6.65
N GLY A 119 18.64 0.53 -7.06
CA GLY A 119 18.70 1.17 -8.37
C GLY A 119 18.51 2.67 -8.21
N LEU A 120 18.16 3.37 -9.30
CA LEU A 120 18.05 4.83 -9.33
C LEU A 120 16.60 5.27 -9.06
N ASP A 121 16.44 6.16 -8.08
CA ASP A 121 15.16 6.74 -7.69
C ASP A 121 14.09 5.69 -7.39
N PRO A 122 14.27 4.89 -6.31
CA PRO A 122 13.28 3.88 -5.94
C PRO A 122 11.99 4.52 -5.44
N GLU A 123 10.86 4.12 -6.05
CA GLU A 123 9.52 4.61 -5.72
C GLU A 123 8.80 3.69 -4.73
N GLN A 124 8.29 2.60 -5.25
CA GLN A 124 7.64 1.57 -4.47
C GLN A 124 8.34 0.22 -4.65
N PHE A 125 8.05 -0.68 -3.74
CA PHE A 125 8.52 -2.05 -3.79
C PHE A 125 7.53 -2.98 -3.12
N ASP A 126 7.65 -4.27 -3.43
CA ASP A 126 6.98 -5.32 -2.68
C ASP A 126 7.89 -6.53 -2.51
N VAL A 127 7.60 -7.37 -1.53
CA VAL A 127 8.46 -8.50 -1.14
C VAL A 127 7.70 -9.80 -1.27
N ASN A 128 8.27 -10.74 -2.02
CA ASN A 128 7.86 -12.13 -1.94
C ASN A 128 8.48 -12.76 -0.67
N TRP A 129 7.73 -12.73 0.42
CA TRP A 129 8.21 -13.21 1.71
C TRP A 129 8.53 -14.70 1.74
N THR A 130 8.04 -15.48 0.78
CA THR A 130 8.36 -16.91 0.66
C THR A 130 9.78 -17.13 0.14
N THR A 131 10.22 -16.27 -0.79
CA THR A 131 11.54 -16.37 -1.43
C THR A 131 12.56 -15.41 -0.86
N GLY A 132 12.12 -14.37 -0.11
CA GLY A 132 12.97 -13.28 0.36
C GLY A 132 13.40 -12.31 -0.75
N LEU A 133 12.76 -12.36 -1.93
CA LEU A 133 13.06 -11.46 -3.03
C LEU A 133 12.15 -10.23 -2.99
N MET A 134 12.75 -9.05 -3.07
CA MET A 134 12.09 -7.77 -3.16
C MET A 134 12.15 -7.26 -4.61
N TYR A 135 11.03 -6.73 -5.09
CA TYR A 135 10.89 -6.12 -6.41
C TYR A 135 10.73 -4.63 -6.22
N VAL A 136 11.62 -3.83 -6.81
CA VAL A 136 11.70 -2.38 -6.60
C VAL A 136 11.52 -1.66 -7.93
N ALA A 137 10.56 -0.75 -8.01
CA ALA A 137 10.42 0.17 -9.15
C ALA A 137 11.48 1.28 -9.03
N ASN A 138 12.26 1.45 -10.08
CA ASN A 138 13.30 2.49 -10.17
C ASN A 138 12.92 3.48 -11.27
N GLU A 139 12.32 4.60 -10.88
CA GLU A 139 11.68 5.56 -11.78
C GLU A 139 12.65 6.05 -12.86
N ASN A 140 13.79 6.60 -12.44
CA ASN A 140 14.79 7.18 -13.35
C ASN A 140 15.62 6.15 -14.16
N ALA A 141 15.44 4.85 -13.87
CA ALA A 141 16.12 3.79 -14.61
C ALA A 141 15.20 3.03 -15.57
N ASN A 142 13.89 3.28 -15.55
CA ASN A 142 12.88 2.57 -16.35
C ASN A 142 13.01 1.04 -16.22
N GLN A 143 13.25 0.57 -14.99
CA GLN A 143 13.42 -0.85 -14.70
C GLN A 143 12.96 -1.21 -13.27
N ALA A 144 12.65 -2.47 -13.07
CA ALA A 144 12.51 -3.05 -11.75
C ALA A 144 13.80 -3.78 -11.36
N SER A 145 14.30 -3.56 -10.14
CA SER A 145 15.35 -4.39 -9.55
C SER A 145 14.74 -5.53 -8.75
N ILE A 146 15.37 -6.69 -8.82
CA ILE A 146 15.07 -7.84 -7.97
C ILE A 146 16.21 -7.95 -6.96
N LEU A 147 15.90 -7.76 -5.69
CA LEU A 147 16.86 -7.70 -4.59
C LEU A 147 16.65 -8.91 -3.66
N ASP A 148 17.74 -9.62 -3.35
CA ASP A 148 17.76 -10.61 -2.25
C ASP A 148 17.91 -9.83 -0.92
N VAL A 149 16.84 -9.81 -0.13
CA VAL A 149 16.79 -9.00 1.10
C VAL A 149 17.80 -9.47 2.13
N GLU A 150 18.03 -10.77 2.25
CA GLU A 150 18.97 -11.33 3.23
C GLU A 150 20.41 -11.00 2.86
N LYS A 151 20.79 -11.23 1.60
CA LYS A 151 22.13 -10.94 1.10
C LYS A 151 22.40 -9.44 0.93
N GLY A 152 21.35 -8.64 0.70
CA GLY A 152 21.48 -7.21 0.42
C GLY A 152 22.09 -6.94 -0.97
N GLU A 153 21.77 -7.76 -1.95
CA GLU A 153 22.34 -7.70 -3.30
C GLU A 153 21.24 -7.72 -4.37
N ILE A 154 21.38 -6.89 -5.40
CA ILE A 154 20.54 -6.97 -6.60
C ILE A 154 20.94 -8.22 -7.37
N VAL A 155 20.00 -9.16 -7.52
CA VAL A 155 20.23 -10.43 -8.22
C VAL A 155 19.83 -10.38 -9.68
N SER A 156 18.94 -9.47 -10.06
CA SER A 156 18.49 -9.26 -11.45
C SER A 156 17.84 -7.89 -11.61
N THR A 157 17.71 -7.45 -12.87
CA THR A 157 16.90 -6.29 -13.25
C THR A 157 16.00 -6.65 -14.42
N VAL A 158 14.82 -6.05 -14.49
CA VAL A 158 13.82 -6.27 -15.54
C VAL A 158 13.46 -4.92 -16.13
N PRO A 159 13.62 -4.69 -17.45
CA PRO A 159 13.11 -3.49 -18.10
C PRO A 159 11.60 -3.36 -17.90
N THR A 160 11.13 -2.17 -17.59
CA THR A 160 9.70 -1.87 -17.40
C THR A 160 9.19 -0.89 -18.45
N GLY A 161 7.93 -0.46 -18.34
CA GLY A 161 7.47 0.78 -18.95
C GLY A 161 8.22 1.99 -18.38
N LEU A 162 8.09 3.14 -19.02
CA LEU A 162 8.72 4.38 -18.59
C LEU A 162 8.10 4.87 -17.27
N GLU A 163 8.93 5.43 -16.40
CA GLU A 163 8.57 5.92 -15.07
C GLU A 163 7.81 4.85 -14.25
N PRO A 164 8.48 3.73 -13.90
CA PRO A 164 7.83 2.72 -13.07
C PRO A 164 7.62 3.24 -11.65
N GLU A 165 6.39 3.06 -11.09
CA GLU A 165 6.07 3.52 -9.74
C GLU A 165 5.54 2.39 -8.84
N GLY A 166 4.32 1.91 -9.10
CA GLY A 166 3.67 0.91 -8.27
C GLY A 166 4.23 -0.49 -8.45
N VAL A 167 4.45 -1.21 -7.35
CA VAL A 167 4.87 -2.62 -7.37
C VAL A 167 4.03 -3.44 -6.43
N ARG A 168 3.55 -4.60 -6.88
CA ARG A 168 2.92 -5.61 -6.01
C ARG A 168 3.27 -7.01 -6.47
N VAL A 169 3.54 -7.86 -5.49
CA VAL A 169 3.64 -9.32 -5.67
C VAL A 169 2.26 -9.93 -5.42
N SER A 170 1.84 -10.87 -6.27
CA SER A 170 0.59 -11.59 -6.06
C SER A 170 0.64 -12.40 -4.75
N PRO A 171 -0.48 -12.57 -4.02
CA PRO A 171 -0.51 -13.32 -2.76
C PRO A 171 0.04 -14.75 -2.85
N ASP A 172 -0.12 -15.41 -3.99
CA ASP A 172 0.46 -16.75 -4.26
C ASP A 172 1.96 -16.70 -4.60
N GLY A 173 2.51 -15.50 -4.73
CA GLY A 173 3.92 -15.27 -5.05
C GLY A 173 4.33 -15.59 -6.48
N SER A 174 3.40 -15.86 -7.39
CA SER A 174 3.70 -16.32 -8.76
C SER A 174 4.11 -15.22 -9.73
N VAL A 175 3.61 -14.02 -9.54
CA VAL A 175 3.93 -12.85 -10.38
C VAL A 175 4.17 -11.60 -9.53
N ALA A 176 4.99 -10.69 -10.06
CA ALA A 176 5.07 -9.32 -9.60
C ALA A 176 4.62 -8.39 -10.73
N TYR A 177 3.79 -7.41 -10.40
CA TYR A 177 3.31 -6.36 -11.30
C TYR A 177 4.02 -5.07 -11.01
N VAL A 178 4.43 -4.36 -12.07
CA VAL A 178 5.07 -3.03 -11.99
C VAL A 178 4.34 -2.09 -12.94
N THR A 179 3.86 -0.95 -12.45
CA THR A 179 3.22 0.07 -13.29
C THR A 179 4.26 0.81 -14.12
N GLY A 180 3.94 1.18 -15.36
CA GLY A 180 4.70 2.11 -16.19
C GLY A 180 3.80 3.33 -16.48
N GLU A 181 4.08 4.47 -15.81
CA GLU A 181 3.20 5.63 -15.83
C GLU A 181 2.99 6.21 -17.22
N VAL A 182 4.10 6.44 -17.93
CA VAL A 182 4.08 7.07 -19.25
C VAL A 182 3.55 6.11 -20.30
N ASP A 183 3.96 4.83 -20.25
CA ASP A 183 3.54 3.81 -21.21
C ASP A 183 2.10 3.31 -20.96
N SER A 184 1.52 3.67 -19.80
CA SER A 184 0.14 3.29 -19.44
C SER A 184 -0.06 1.77 -19.39
N ASP A 185 0.96 1.04 -18.95
CA ASP A 185 0.98 -0.42 -18.91
C ASP A 185 1.38 -0.97 -17.53
N ILE A 186 1.26 -2.28 -17.42
CA ILE A 186 1.80 -3.10 -16.33
C ILE A 186 2.83 -4.05 -16.92
N THR A 187 4.06 -3.99 -16.44
CA THR A 187 5.05 -5.04 -16.68
C THR A 187 4.77 -6.20 -15.73
N VAL A 188 4.54 -7.39 -16.29
CA VAL A 188 4.33 -8.63 -15.53
C VAL A 188 5.65 -9.38 -15.42
N ILE A 189 6.13 -9.60 -14.20
CA ILE A 189 7.36 -10.35 -13.91
C ILE A 189 6.97 -11.73 -13.39
N ASP A 190 7.48 -12.78 -14.01
CA ASP A 190 7.41 -14.15 -13.49
C ASP A 190 8.41 -14.28 -12.34
N THR A 191 7.94 -14.54 -11.13
CA THR A 191 8.79 -14.55 -9.93
C THR A 191 9.70 -15.75 -9.84
N ALA A 192 9.35 -16.86 -10.48
CA ALA A 192 10.18 -18.06 -10.49
C ALA A 192 11.42 -17.91 -11.38
N THR A 193 11.30 -17.12 -12.45
CA THR A 193 12.40 -16.90 -13.41
C THR A 193 13.07 -15.54 -13.26
N GLY A 194 12.44 -14.57 -12.59
CA GLY A 194 12.89 -13.19 -12.48
C GLY A 194 12.91 -12.46 -13.83
N LYS A 195 12.02 -12.81 -14.76
CA LYS A 195 11.97 -12.25 -16.12
C LYS A 195 10.60 -11.66 -16.44
N GLU A 196 10.57 -10.71 -17.38
CA GLU A 196 9.33 -10.23 -17.95
C GLU A 196 8.57 -11.39 -18.60
N LYS A 197 7.29 -11.54 -18.23
CA LYS A 197 6.34 -12.49 -18.79
C LYS A 197 5.48 -11.85 -19.89
N GLY A 198 5.31 -10.54 -19.83
CA GLY A 198 4.52 -9.76 -20.78
C GLY A 198 4.11 -8.41 -20.19
N ARG A 199 3.32 -7.66 -20.98
CA ARG A 199 2.79 -6.36 -20.60
C ARG A 199 1.28 -6.31 -20.80
N ILE A 200 0.60 -5.49 -20.00
CA ILE A 200 -0.86 -5.32 -20.03
C ILE A 200 -1.14 -3.82 -20.11
N GLU A 201 -1.71 -3.35 -21.21
CA GLU A 201 -2.23 -1.99 -21.30
C GLU A 201 -3.43 -1.82 -20.37
N VAL A 202 -3.44 -0.78 -19.50
CA VAL A 202 -4.46 -0.64 -18.45
C VAL A 202 -5.22 0.68 -18.52
N GLY A 203 -4.56 1.80 -18.63
CA GLY A 203 -5.14 3.14 -18.67
C GLY A 203 -4.11 4.19 -18.31
N LEU A 204 -4.44 5.47 -18.49
CA LEU A 204 -3.48 6.56 -18.41
C LEU A 204 -2.94 6.74 -16.98
N ARG A 205 -1.65 6.67 -16.86
CA ARG A 205 -0.85 6.90 -15.65
C ARG A 205 -1.23 5.95 -14.51
N PRO A 206 -0.94 4.64 -14.65
CA PRO A 206 -1.19 3.67 -13.58
C PRO A 206 -0.27 3.92 -12.38
N ARG A 207 -0.84 3.89 -11.15
CA ARG A 207 -0.14 4.24 -9.90
C ARG A 207 0.02 3.09 -8.93
N ASP A 208 -1.05 2.50 -8.48
CA ASP A 208 -1.02 1.45 -7.46
C ASP A 208 -1.74 0.20 -7.93
N ILE A 209 -1.41 -0.90 -7.31
CA ILE A 209 -1.89 -2.25 -7.62
C ILE A 209 -2.37 -2.89 -6.33
N VAL A 210 -3.51 -3.56 -6.36
CA VAL A 210 -3.90 -4.48 -5.30
C VAL A 210 -4.44 -5.77 -5.90
N PHE A 211 -3.95 -6.91 -5.42
CA PHE A 211 -4.45 -8.23 -5.82
C PHE A 211 -5.59 -8.69 -4.90
N SER A 212 -6.52 -9.47 -5.44
CA SER A 212 -7.42 -10.27 -4.63
C SER A 212 -6.65 -11.32 -3.84
N SER A 213 -7.16 -11.72 -2.67
CA SER A 213 -6.48 -12.68 -1.79
C SER A 213 -6.26 -14.06 -2.42
N ASP A 214 -7.07 -14.43 -3.41
CA ASP A 214 -6.94 -15.67 -4.19
C ASP A 214 -6.05 -15.54 -5.43
N SER A 215 -5.41 -14.37 -5.63
CA SER A 215 -4.54 -14.06 -6.76
C SER A 215 -5.20 -14.14 -8.14
N THR A 216 -6.54 -14.19 -8.21
CA THR A 216 -7.25 -14.32 -9.50
C THR A 216 -7.48 -12.97 -10.18
N ARG A 217 -7.51 -11.87 -9.43
CA ARG A 217 -7.76 -10.50 -9.90
C ARG A 217 -6.69 -9.54 -9.40
N ALA A 218 -6.42 -8.51 -10.21
CA ALA A 218 -5.70 -7.33 -9.79
C ALA A 218 -6.49 -6.07 -10.15
N TYR A 219 -6.42 -5.05 -9.30
CA TYR A 219 -7.04 -3.75 -9.50
C TYR A 219 -5.94 -2.72 -9.61
N ILE A 220 -5.99 -1.87 -10.63
CA ILE A 220 -4.97 -0.88 -10.94
C ILE A 220 -5.62 0.50 -10.95
N SER A 221 -5.11 1.43 -10.18
CA SER A 221 -5.52 2.82 -10.25
C SER A 221 -4.85 3.52 -11.44
N ASN A 222 -5.65 4.11 -12.33
CA ASN A 222 -5.20 4.90 -13.47
C ASN A 222 -5.44 6.37 -13.16
N GLU A 223 -4.43 7.09 -12.68
CA GLU A 223 -4.56 8.45 -12.13
C GLU A 223 -5.20 9.39 -13.16
N VAL A 224 -4.53 9.63 -14.28
CA VAL A 224 -5.00 10.55 -15.33
C VAL A 224 -6.19 9.96 -16.08
N GLY A 225 -6.27 8.64 -16.17
CA GLY A 225 -7.40 7.93 -16.75
C GLY A 225 -8.68 7.98 -15.91
N ALA A 226 -8.65 8.52 -14.69
CA ALA A 226 -9.77 8.57 -13.75
C ALA A 226 -10.55 7.24 -13.70
N SER A 227 -9.83 6.13 -13.57
CA SER A 227 -10.43 4.80 -13.64
C SER A 227 -9.67 3.76 -12.83
N ILE A 228 -10.31 2.60 -12.61
CA ILE A 228 -9.70 1.40 -12.06
C ILE A 228 -9.77 0.30 -13.09
N ALA A 229 -8.64 -0.21 -13.56
CA ALA A 229 -8.60 -1.40 -14.39
C ALA A 229 -8.69 -2.66 -13.52
N VAL A 230 -9.47 -3.65 -13.99
CA VAL A 230 -9.61 -4.96 -13.37
C VAL A 230 -8.98 -5.99 -14.28
N ILE A 231 -7.96 -6.70 -13.80
CA ILE A 231 -7.16 -7.65 -14.57
C ILE A 231 -7.53 -9.10 -14.16
N ASP A 232 -7.65 -9.98 -15.16
CA ASP A 232 -7.54 -11.42 -14.96
C ASP A 232 -6.05 -11.78 -14.91
N VAL A 233 -5.58 -12.20 -13.74
CA VAL A 233 -4.15 -12.47 -13.51
C VAL A 233 -3.66 -13.65 -14.34
N ALA A 234 -4.45 -14.72 -14.44
CA ALA A 234 -4.08 -15.92 -15.19
C ALA A 234 -4.02 -15.67 -16.70
N ALA A 235 -5.00 -14.92 -17.23
CA ALA A 235 -5.04 -14.56 -18.65
C ALA A 235 -4.14 -13.39 -19.02
N SER A 236 -3.67 -12.60 -18.04
CA SER A 236 -2.93 -11.34 -18.23
C SER A 236 -3.67 -10.37 -19.15
N THR A 237 -4.97 -10.16 -18.90
CA THR A 237 -5.83 -9.28 -19.71
C THR A 237 -6.74 -8.43 -18.84
N VAL A 238 -7.06 -7.22 -19.30
CA VAL A 238 -8.09 -6.38 -18.66
C VAL A 238 -9.48 -6.98 -18.92
N LEU A 239 -10.19 -7.26 -17.83
CA LEU A 239 -11.58 -7.75 -17.86
C LEU A 239 -12.58 -6.62 -17.91
N ASN A 240 -12.32 -5.55 -17.17
CA ASN A 240 -13.22 -4.42 -17.02
C ASN A 240 -12.43 -3.17 -16.62
N THR A 241 -13.06 -2.01 -16.81
CA THR A 241 -12.53 -0.72 -16.33
C THR A 241 -13.67 0.03 -15.65
N PHE A 242 -13.51 0.33 -14.37
CA PHE A 242 -14.46 1.13 -13.60
C PHE A 242 -14.13 2.61 -13.79
N ALA A 243 -15.01 3.34 -14.46
CA ALA A 243 -14.87 4.79 -14.57
C ALA A 243 -15.20 5.46 -13.23
N LEU A 244 -14.37 6.40 -12.82
CA LEU A 244 -14.59 7.22 -11.64
C LEU A 244 -15.18 8.58 -12.03
N PRO A 245 -15.76 9.34 -11.07
CA PRO A 245 -16.30 10.66 -11.35
C PRO A 245 -15.26 11.60 -11.98
N GLU A 246 -15.73 12.54 -12.78
CA GLU A 246 -14.89 13.58 -13.40
C GLU A 246 -14.06 14.33 -12.34
N GLY A 247 -12.78 14.55 -12.63
CA GLY A 247 -11.82 15.18 -11.72
C GLY A 247 -11.22 14.24 -10.68
N SER A 248 -11.55 12.93 -10.73
CA SER A 248 -10.85 11.92 -9.95
C SER A 248 -9.41 11.76 -10.40
N LEU A 249 -8.50 11.62 -9.44
CA LEU A 249 -7.12 11.18 -9.64
C LEU A 249 -6.84 10.05 -8.65
N PRO A 250 -7.25 8.80 -8.98
CA PRO A 250 -7.07 7.67 -8.06
C PRO A 250 -5.59 7.33 -7.88
N MET A 251 -5.22 7.09 -6.64
CA MET A 251 -3.86 6.80 -6.17
C MET A 251 -3.85 5.43 -5.45
N GLY A 252 -3.59 5.40 -4.15
CA GLY A 252 -3.50 4.20 -3.34
C GLY A 252 -4.79 3.38 -3.29
N LEU A 253 -4.64 2.07 -3.29
CA LEU A 253 -5.70 1.07 -3.31
C LEU A 253 -5.60 0.12 -2.12
N VAL A 254 -6.74 -0.23 -1.52
CA VAL A 254 -6.85 -1.29 -0.51
C VAL A 254 -8.14 -2.07 -0.71
N LEU A 255 -8.06 -3.41 -0.66
CA LEU A 255 -9.25 -4.27 -0.61
C LEU A 255 -9.69 -4.49 0.83
N SER A 256 -11.01 -4.55 1.05
CA SER A 256 -11.58 -5.04 2.31
C SER A 256 -11.16 -6.49 2.55
N GLN A 257 -11.15 -6.92 3.82
CA GLN A 257 -10.75 -8.29 4.19
C GLN A 257 -11.60 -9.37 3.53
N ASP A 258 -12.88 -9.09 3.29
CA ASP A 258 -13.80 -9.99 2.59
C ASP A 258 -13.66 -9.92 1.05
N GLY A 259 -12.80 -9.03 0.54
CA GLY A 259 -12.58 -8.83 -0.88
C GLY A 259 -13.76 -8.23 -1.65
N GLN A 260 -14.79 -7.68 -0.97
CA GLN A 260 -16.02 -7.20 -1.63
C GLN A 260 -16.04 -5.69 -1.85
N THR A 261 -15.09 -4.96 -1.26
CA THR A 261 -15.00 -3.50 -1.37
C THR A 261 -13.57 -3.10 -1.70
N LEU A 262 -13.42 -2.30 -2.75
CA LEU A 262 -12.17 -1.64 -3.08
C LEU A 262 -12.21 -0.21 -2.55
N TYR A 263 -11.28 0.15 -1.69
CA TYR A 263 -11.08 1.51 -1.22
C TYR A 263 -10.03 2.19 -2.09
N VAL A 264 -10.31 3.43 -2.47
CA VAL A 264 -9.49 4.22 -3.40
C VAL A 264 -9.21 5.58 -2.79
N ALA A 265 -7.94 5.91 -2.58
CA ALA A 265 -7.52 7.28 -2.30
C ALA A 265 -7.65 8.10 -3.59
N ASN A 266 -8.50 9.14 -3.58
CA ASN A 266 -8.79 9.95 -4.75
C ASN A 266 -8.17 11.34 -4.60
N GLY A 267 -6.91 11.47 -5.01
CA GLY A 267 -6.01 12.55 -4.66
C GLY A 267 -6.57 13.94 -4.93
N ARG A 268 -6.96 14.25 -6.17
CA ARG A 268 -7.42 15.61 -6.54
C ARG A 268 -8.80 15.94 -5.98
N ALA A 269 -9.68 14.96 -5.93
CA ALA A 269 -11.02 15.15 -5.38
C ALA A 269 -11.01 15.21 -3.84
N ARG A 270 -9.87 14.91 -3.18
CA ARG A 270 -9.71 14.95 -1.72
C ARG A 270 -10.66 13.99 -1.01
N THR A 271 -10.92 12.85 -1.61
CA THR A 271 -11.85 11.85 -1.06
C THR A 271 -11.20 10.49 -0.96
N VAL A 272 -11.76 9.63 -0.10
CA VAL A 272 -11.61 8.19 -0.19
C VAL A 272 -12.94 7.62 -0.66
N LEU A 273 -12.89 6.78 -1.70
CA LEU A 273 -14.06 6.11 -2.25
C LEU A 273 -14.11 4.66 -1.79
N ALA A 274 -15.32 4.13 -1.59
CA ALA A 274 -15.57 2.70 -1.42
C ALA A 274 -16.34 2.20 -2.64
N LEU A 275 -15.73 1.28 -3.41
CA LEU A 275 -16.31 0.72 -4.63
C LEU A 275 -16.70 -0.73 -4.42
N ASN A 276 -17.77 -1.16 -5.07
CA ASN A 276 -18.08 -2.57 -5.24
C ASN A 276 -17.10 -3.19 -6.23
N VAL A 277 -16.44 -4.29 -5.87
CA VAL A 277 -15.42 -4.95 -6.72
C VAL A 277 -16.01 -5.64 -7.96
N VAL A 278 -17.33 -5.90 -8.00
CA VAL A 278 -17.98 -6.63 -9.11
C VAL A 278 -18.30 -5.69 -10.27
N ASP A 279 -18.84 -4.51 -9.98
CA ASP A 279 -19.39 -3.58 -10.97
C ASP A 279 -18.80 -2.17 -10.90
N GLY A 280 -17.91 -1.89 -9.93
CA GLY A 280 -17.30 -0.58 -9.73
C GLY A 280 -18.25 0.49 -9.16
N ALA A 281 -19.46 0.12 -8.74
CA ALA A 281 -20.43 1.06 -8.18
C ALA A 281 -19.88 1.69 -6.88
N ILE A 282 -19.94 3.02 -6.78
CA ILE A 282 -19.54 3.75 -5.58
C ILE A 282 -20.57 3.49 -4.48
N LYS A 283 -20.13 2.79 -3.43
CA LYS A 283 -20.94 2.53 -2.23
C LYS A 283 -20.97 3.73 -1.28
N SER A 284 -19.82 4.39 -1.13
CA SER A 284 -19.64 5.51 -0.21
C SER A 284 -18.47 6.38 -0.65
N SER A 285 -18.47 7.64 -0.18
CA SER A 285 -17.39 8.60 -0.36
C SER A 285 -17.24 9.42 0.91
N VAL A 286 -16.00 9.68 1.33
CA VAL A 286 -15.70 10.54 2.48
C VAL A 286 -14.62 11.55 2.10
N GLU A 287 -14.77 12.80 2.54
CA GLU A 287 -13.74 13.82 2.38
C GLU A 287 -12.57 13.53 3.33
N ALA A 288 -11.34 13.52 2.80
CA ALA A 288 -10.09 13.38 3.52
C ALA A 288 -9.28 14.68 3.47
N GLY A 289 -8.01 14.65 3.89
CA GLY A 289 -7.10 15.78 3.74
C GLY A 289 -6.78 16.08 2.27
N ARG A 290 -5.85 17.01 2.04
CA ARG A 290 -5.46 17.42 0.69
C ARG A 290 -4.59 16.36 0.03
N ARG A 291 -4.96 15.94 -1.17
CA ARG A 291 -4.26 14.95 -1.99
C ARG A 291 -3.94 13.66 -1.20
N PRO A 292 -4.96 12.90 -0.78
CA PRO A 292 -4.76 11.58 -0.22
C PRO A 292 -4.00 10.70 -1.22
N TRP A 293 -2.90 10.09 -0.76
CA TRP A 293 -1.99 9.31 -1.60
C TRP A 293 -1.99 7.85 -1.19
N GLY A 294 -1.17 7.48 -0.21
CA GLY A 294 -1.16 6.12 0.31
C GLY A 294 -2.42 5.80 1.10
N LEU A 295 -2.84 4.55 1.07
CA LEU A 295 -4.00 4.03 1.79
C LEU A 295 -3.66 2.70 2.46
N ALA A 296 -4.00 2.55 3.73
CA ALA A 296 -3.83 1.30 4.47
C ALA A 296 -5.07 1.00 5.32
N MET A 297 -5.26 -0.29 5.64
CA MET A 297 -6.35 -0.77 6.48
C MET A 297 -5.80 -1.30 7.81
N SER A 298 -6.55 -1.10 8.90
CA SER A 298 -6.23 -1.75 10.18
C SER A 298 -6.31 -3.28 10.07
N PRO A 299 -5.56 -4.03 10.90
CA PRO A 299 -5.56 -5.49 10.85
C PRO A 299 -6.93 -6.13 11.07
N ASP A 300 -7.83 -5.45 11.78
CA ASP A 300 -9.22 -5.90 12.01
C ASP A 300 -10.22 -5.42 10.95
N GLY A 301 -9.75 -4.63 9.95
CA GLY A 301 -10.58 -4.08 8.89
C GLY A 301 -11.51 -2.95 9.30
N SER A 302 -11.44 -2.47 10.55
CA SER A 302 -12.37 -1.48 11.08
C SER A 302 -12.04 -0.04 10.69
N LYS A 303 -10.78 0.25 10.34
CA LYS A 303 -10.29 1.60 10.01
C LYS A 303 -9.50 1.63 8.71
N LEU A 304 -9.55 2.78 8.02
CA LEU A 304 -8.63 3.13 6.95
C LEU A 304 -7.78 4.32 7.38
N TYR A 305 -6.56 4.36 6.87
CA TYR A 305 -5.60 5.44 7.08
C TYR A 305 -5.14 5.96 5.73
N THR A 306 -5.21 7.27 5.51
CA THR A 306 -4.72 7.86 4.26
C THR A 306 -3.73 8.99 4.52
N ALA A 307 -2.56 8.90 3.89
CA ALA A 307 -1.54 9.93 3.92
C ALA A 307 -1.94 11.11 3.03
N ASN A 308 -2.06 12.31 3.60
CA ASN A 308 -2.54 13.51 2.91
C ASN A 308 -1.37 14.48 2.70
N GLY A 309 -0.67 14.36 1.56
CA GLY A 309 0.60 15.04 1.30
C GLY A 309 0.60 16.53 1.67
N PRO A 310 -0.11 17.41 0.95
CA PRO A 310 -0.09 18.85 1.25
C PRO A 310 -0.77 19.29 2.54
N SER A 311 -1.45 18.38 3.26
CA SER A 311 -2.05 18.66 4.58
C SER A 311 -1.09 18.34 5.73
N ASN A 312 -0.05 17.53 5.48
CA ASN A 312 0.88 17.02 6.49
C ASN A 312 0.17 16.25 7.60
N ASP A 313 -0.81 15.45 7.23
CA ASP A 313 -1.60 14.67 8.18
C ASP A 313 -2.03 13.31 7.60
N VAL A 314 -2.56 12.48 8.49
CA VAL A 314 -3.25 11.23 8.17
C VAL A 314 -4.71 11.34 8.58
N SER A 315 -5.63 11.07 7.67
CA SER A 315 -7.04 10.89 8.03
C SER A 315 -7.29 9.45 8.49
N VAL A 316 -7.94 9.30 9.63
CA VAL A 316 -8.41 8.01 10.16
C VAL A 316 -9.90 7.91 9.86
N ILE A 317 -10.28 6.92 9.06
CA ILE A 317 -11.66 6.73 8.59
C ILE A 317 -12.21 5.46 9.25
N ASP A 318 -13.35 5.56 9.90
CA ASP A 318 -14.11 4.40 10.38
C ASP A 318 -14.83 3.74 9.22
N VAL A 319 -14.59 2.46 8.99
CA VAL A 319 -15.09 1.71 7.82
C VAL A 319 -16.61 1.52 7.89
N ALA A 320 -17.19 1.33 9.09
CA ALA A 320 -18.60 1.04 9.24
C ALA A 320 -19.49 2.27 8.97
N SER A 321 -19.11 3.43 9.50
CA SER A 321 -19.82 4.70 9.27
C SER A 321 -19.35 5.45 8.03
N PHE A 322 -18.19 5.09 7.50
CA PHE A 322 -17.46 5.73 6.43
C PHE A 322 -17.28 7.23 6.65
N THR A 323 -16.80 7.60 7.84
CA THR A 323 -16.53 8.97 8.27
C THR A 323 -15.11 9.12 8.81
N VAL A 324 -14.52 10.32 8.67
CA VAL A 324 -13.25 10.65 9.33
C VAL A 324 -13.50 10.80 10.83
N ILE A 325 -12.85 9.97 11.63
CA ILE A 325 -12.96 9.96 13.10
C ILE A 325 -11.78 10.64 13.80
N ALA A 326 -10.65 10.80 13.09
CA ALA A 326 -9.49 11.53 13.57
C ALA A 326 -8.67 12.07 12.40
N THR A 327 -7.92 13.14 12.64
CA THR A 327 -6.86 13.65 11.78
C THR A 327 -5.59 13.76 12.60
N VAL A 328 -4.53 13.07 12.17
CA VAL A 328 -3.28 12.96 12.93
C VAL A 328 -2.19 13.74 12.19
N PRO A 329 -1.69 14.85 12.75
CA PRO A 329 -0.55 15.55 12.18
C PRO A 329 0.70 14.66 12.19
N VAL A 330 1.44 14.67 11.07
CA VAL A 330 2.68 13.90 10.87
C VAL A 330 3.79 14.80 10.31
N GLY A 331 4.85 14.25 9.75
CA GLY A 331 5.89 15.03 9.08
C GLY A 331 5.43 15.69 7.78
N SER A 332 6.36 16.29 7.05
CA SER A 332 6.05 17.06 5.83
C SER A 332 5.85 16.15 4.63
N THR A 333 4.78 16.40 3.89
CA THR A 333 4.40 15.69 2.67
C THR A 333 4.34 14.18 2.87
N PRO A 334 3.43 13.67 3.74
CA PRO A 334 3.24 12.24 3.90
C PRO A 334 2.83 11.59 2.59
N TRP A 335 3.48 10.44 2.28
CA TRP A 335 3.33 9.75 1.01
C TRP A 335 2.77 8.33 1.18
N GLY A 336 3.54 7.43 1.76
CA GLY A 336 3.18 6.05 2.00
C GLY A 336 2.58 5.84 3.39
N VAL A 337 1.71 4.85 3.51
CA VAL A 337 1.14 4.42 4.79
C VAL A 337 1.03 2.91 4.84
N TRP A 338 1.39 2.30 5.97
CA TRP A 338 1.32 0.86 6.19
C TRP A 338 1.00 0.55 7.64
N THR A 339 0.31 -0.55 7.89
CA THR A 339 0.02 -1.04 9.25
C THR A 339 0.88 -2.25 9.58
N GLY A 340 1.35 -2.32 10.81
CA GLY A 340 2.12 -3.45 11.31
C GLY A 340 1.81 -3.74 12.79
N PRO A 341 2.22 -4.91 13.31
CA PRO A 341 2.04 -5.23 14.71
C PRO A 341 2.81 -4.23 15.59
N LYS A 342 2.27 -3.93 16.78
CA LYS A 342 2.97 -3.20 17.82
C LYS A 342 3.80 -4.21 18.61
N LEU A 343 5.12 -4.08 18.58
CA LEU A 343 6.07 -4.92 19.30
C LEU A 343 6.35 -4.40 20.72
#